data_9b0c6e7716980668ab1719c9ecf2e6f8
#
_entry.id   9b0c6e7716980668ab1719c9ecf2e6f8
#
_cell.length_a   1.000
_cell.length_b   1.000
_cell.length_c   1.000
_cell.angle_alpha   90.00
_cell.angle_beta   90.00
_cell.angle_gamma   90.00
#
_symmetry.space_group_name_H-M   'P 1'
#
loop_
_entity.id
_entity.type
_entity.pdbx_description
1 polymer ?
#
loop_
_entity_poly.entity_id
_entity_poly.type
_entity_poly.pdbx_seq_one_letter_code
_entity_poly.pdbx_strand_id
1 'polypeptide(L)' 'MSGKAQDYVNQGKASCQAAVGALQQALSQAEKAQNKTYIQSAITAINNATNNLSNYKD' A
#
# COMPACT_ATOMS: atom_id res chain seq x y z
N MET A 1 10.50 1.27 -26.26
CA MET A 1 10.98 1.60 -24.96
C MET A 1 9.98 1.20 -23.90
N SER A 2 10.39 0.32 -23.05
CA SER A 2 9.46 -0.27 -22.09
C SER A 2 9.45 0.44 -20.73
N GLY A 3 10.05 1.60 -20.61
CA GLY A 3 10.24 2.20 -19.31
C GLY A 3 9.06 2.94 -18.73
N LYS A 4 8.19 3.47 -19.58
CA LYS A 4 7.22 4.45 -19.11
C LYS A 4 6.18 3.86 -18.17
N ALA A 5 5.55 2.78 -18.57
CA ALA A 5 4.55 2.14 -17.71
C ALA A 5 5.22 1.58 -16.47
N GLN A 6 6.41 0.99 -16.60
CA GLN A 6 7.15 0.46 -15.47
C GLN A 6 7.50 1.57 -14.48
N ASP A 7 7.86 2.76 -14.97
CA ASP A 7 8.16 3.88 -14.09
C ASP A 7 6.95 4.28 -13.27
N TYR A 8 5.77 4.35 -13.89
CA TYR A 8 4.55 4.67 -13.15
C TYR A 8 4.18 3.57 -12.17
N VAL A 9 4.37 2.33 -12.54
CA VAL A 9 4.12 1.21 -11.62
C VAL A 9 5.05 1.32 -10.41
N ASN A 10 6.32 1.64 -10.63
CA ASN A 10 7.26 1.80 -9.52
C ASN A 10 6.86 2.95 -8.61
N GLN A 11 6.39 4.06 -9.18
CA GLN A 11 5.88 5.18 -8.37
C GLN A 11 4.66 4.77 -7.56
N GLY A 12 3.75 3.99 -8.16
CA GLY A 12 2.57 3.49 -7.47
C GLY A 12 2.94 2.58 -6.32
N LYS A 13 3.90 1.69 -6.53
CA LYS A 13 4.39 0.82 -5.46
C LYS A 13 4.97 1.63 -4.31
N ALA A 14 5.76 2.65 -4.61
CA ALA A 14 6.33 3.50 -3.57
C ALA A 14 5.23 4.24 -2.80
N SER A 15 4.20 4.71 -3.51
CA SER A 15 3.06 5.36 -2.85
C SER A 15 2.30 4.40 -1.95
N CYS A 16 2.14 3.15 -2.38
CA CYS A 16 1.50 2.13 -1.54
C CYS A 16 2.29 1.90 -0.27
N GLN A 17 3.61 1.81 -0.38
CA GLN A 17 4.46 1.58 0.79
C GLN A 17 4.41 2.77 1.75
N ALA A 18 4.40 3.99 1.22
CA ALA A 18 4.27 5.18 2.06
C ALA A 18 2.92 5.20 2.77
N ALA A 19 1.85 4.80 2.09
CA ALA A 19 0.53 4.74 2.69
C ALA A 19 0.48 3.71 3.81
N VAL A 20 1.10 2.55 3.63
CA VAL A 20 1.16 1.54 4.68
C VAL A 20 1.89 2.07 5.90
N GLY A 21 3.00 2.77 5.69
CA GLY A 21 3.74 3.38 6.81
C GLY A 21 2.90 4.34 7.61
N ALA A 22 2.16 5.22 6.92
CA ALA A 22 1.26 6.17 7.60
C ALA A 22 0.14 5.45 8.34
N LEU A 23 -0.42 4.40 7.73
CA LEU A 23 -1.51 3.66 8.35
C LEU A 23 -1.04 2.86 9.56
N GLN A 24 0.21 2.39 9.56
CA GLN A 24 0.75 1.73 10.73
C GLN A 24 0.88 2.69 11.91
N GLN A 25 1.24 3.93 11.64
CA GLN A 25 1.24 4.94 12.69
C GLN A 25 -0.16 5.23 13.18
N ALA A 26 -1.13 5.32 12.27
CA ALA A 26 -2.52 5.50 12.66
C ALA A 26 -3.00 4.34 13.53
N LEU A 27 -2.60 3.11 13.17
CA LEU A 27 -2.99 1.92 13.92
C LEU A 27 -2.47 1.99 15.35
N SER A 28 -1.24 2.47 15.54
CA SER A 28 -0.67 2.58 16.88
C SER A 28 -1.36 3.64 17.74
N GLN A 29 -2.02 4.61 17.12
CA GLN A 29 -2.70 5.68 17.83
C GLN A 29 -4.20 5.46 17.99
N ALA A 30 -4.78 4.58 17.19
CA ALA A 30 -6.21 4.33 17.24
C ALA A 30 -6.57 3.62 18.55
N GLU A 31 -7.63 4.09 19.19
CA GLU A 31 -8.05 3.55 20.48
C GLU A 31 -9.22 2.58 20.35
N LYS A 32 -10.10 2.82 19.38
CA LYS A 32 -11.29 1.99 19.22
C LYS A 32 -10.96 0.77 18.37
N ALA A 33 -11.37 -0.41 18.85
CA ALA A 33 -11.09 -1.68 18.17
C ALA A 33 -11.62 -1.69 16.75
N GLN A 34 -12.80 -1.12 16.52
CA GLN A 34 -13.39 -1.11 15.19
C GLN A 34 -12.56 -0.27 14.22
N ASN A 35 -12.03 0.86 14.68
CA ASN A 35 -11.17 1.68 13.83
C ASN A 35 -9.87 0.97 13.51
N LYS A 36 -9.31 0.22 14.46
CA LYS A 36 -8.13 -0.59 14.19
C LYS A 36 -8.41 -1.62 13.10
N THR A 37 -9.58 -2.23 13.14
CA THR A 37 -9.97 -3.20 12.11
C THR A 37 -10.04 -2.55 10.73
N TYR A 38 -10.61 -1.35 10.63
CA TYR A 38 -10.65 -0.64 9.36
C TYR A 38 -9.25 -0.34 8.83
N ILE A 39 -8.35 0.11 9.72
CA ILE A 39 -6.99 0.44 9.33
C ILE A 39 -6.25 -0.83 8.88
N GLN A 40 -6.37 -1.92 9.63
CA GLN A 40 -5.73 -3.18 9.26
C GLN A 40 -6.23 -3.72 7.93
N SER A 41 -7.52 -3.60 7.69
CA SER A 41 -8.11 -4.02 6.42
C SER A 41 -7.53 -3.20 5.26
N ALA A 42 -7.36 -1.90 5.45
CA ALA A 42 -6.77 -1.04 4.43
C ALA A 42 -5.31 -1.43 4.17
N ILE A 43 -4.55 -1.68 5.23
CA ILE A 43 -3.15 -2.09 5.09
C ILE A 43 -3.06 -3.39 4.29
N THR A 44 -3.91 -4.36 4.60
CA THR A 44 -3.93 -5.63 3.88
C THR A 44 -4.25 -5.43 2.40
N ALA A 45 -5.22 -4.58 2.09
CA ALA A 45 -5.59 -4.30 0.71
C ALA A 45 -4.44 -3.64 -0.05
N ILE A 46 -3.74 -2.71 0.59
CA ILE A 46 -2.61 -2.03 -0.04
C ILE A 46 -1.45 -2.99 -0.25
N ASN A 47 -1.18 -3.86 0.71
CA ASN A 47 -0.13 -4.87 0.55
C ASN A 47 -0.45 -5.83 -0.59
N ASN A 48 -1.71 -6.23 -0.73
CA ASN A 48 -2.13 -7.07 -1.85
C ASN A 48 -1.95 -6.34 -3.19
N ALA A 49 -2.26 -5.05 -3.23
CA ALA A 49 -2.06 -4.25 -4.43
C ALA A 49 -0.58 -4.17 -4.78
N THR A 50 0.28 -3.97 -3.79
CA THR A 50 1.72 -3.90 -4.01
C THR A 50 2.24 -5.23 -4.56
N ASN A 51 1.77 -6.34 -4.01
CA ASN A 51 2.15 -7.67 -4.50
C ASN A 51 1.72 -7.87 -5.94
N ASN A 52 0.51 -7.44 -6.30
CA ASN A 52 0.04 -7.54 -7.67
C ASN A 52 0.90 -6.71 -8.61
N LEU A 53 1.27 -5.50 -8.18
CA LEU A 53 2.12 -4.65 -9.02
C LEU A 53 3.51 -5.23 -9.20
N SER A 54 3.99 -6.02 -8.25
CA SER A 54 5.29 -6.68 -8.37
C SER A 54 5.32 -7.72 -9.48
N ASN A 55 4.17 -8.17 -9.94
CA ASN A 55 4.08 -9.10 -11.07
C ASN A 55 4.09 -8.39 -12.41
N TYR A 56 3.99 -7.08 -12.41
CA TYR A 56 3.97 -6.32 -13.66
C TYR A 56 5.31 -6.43 -14.39
N LYS A 57 5.26 -6.74 -15.66
CA LYS A 57 6.45 -6.81 -16.51
C LYS A 57 6.12 -6.21 -17.88
N ASP A 58 7.00 -5.40 -18.36
CA ASP A 58 6.87 -4.85 -19.73
C ASP A 58 7.24 -5.87 -20.80
#